data_0fc7857187ae60e666ba4d036b584f3e
#
_entry.id   0fc7857187ae60e666ba4d036b584f3e
#
_cell.length_a   1.000
_cell.length_b   1.000
_cell.length_c   1.000
_cell.angle_alpha   90.00
_cell.angle_beta   90.00
_cell.angle_gamma   90.00
#
_symmetry.space_group_name_H-M   'P 1'
#
loop_
_entity.id
_entity.type
_entity.pdbx_description
1 polymer ?
#
loop_
_entity_poly.entity_id
_entity_poly.type
_entity_poly.pdbx_seq_one_letter_code
_entity_poly.pdbx_strand_id
1 'polypeptide(L)'
;MPIRSLWRTLAVLAVGALTAVLLAPAAVQAAPRESRPVYSYADAVRESVWVDTGLDEDDDGRTDRVAADIVRPAEPARQGRKVPVIMDASPYYSCCGRGNESQLKTYDAQGHVVQMPLFYDNYFVPRGYAFVGVDLAGTNRSDGCVDVGGRSDIGSAKAVVDWLGGRARAYTSRTGGTPVKASWTNGATGMIGKSWDATIANGVAATGVRNLKTIVPISGISSWYDYYFAQGAQLYDGGPDELAGYVESEQAHCAAVQRKLADGSPDSGDWTRLWTERDYVKDAGKVRASVFLVHGMQDLNVRTKHVGQWWDALARHGVERKIWLSQTGHVDPFDYRRGAWVDTLHRWFDHELLGYDNGIDREPMADIERHPDHWTTSAVWPPRGTRTTTLYPARGTTPGVGTLGPHRATGTETFTDDPSRGETDWAADLTRSTPDKAAFITPALTAPLRISGSSTVTVTATPSTASAHLSAVLVDLGPDTIRDYADGGEGITTLTERTCFGASTAGDSACFKATAARTADVGATVVSRGWADLGHHASLTKGALLVPGRAYTMTLDLAATDHVVPRGHRLALVVAGTDKDLIEPPATRP
;
A
#
# COMPACT_ATOMS: atom_id res chain seq x y z
N MET A 1 18.90 21.26 -102.65
CA MET A 1 19.88 20.46 -103.41
C MET A 1 21.06 20.11 -102.56
N PRO A 2 21.62 18.95 -102.65
CA PRO A 2 21.10 17.58 -102.77
C PRO A 2 21.57 16.66 -101.60
N ILE A 3 20.87 15.62 -101.25
CA ILE A 3 20.96 14.19 -101.64
C ILE A 3 21.96 13.36 -100.89
N ARG A 4 21.43 12.20 -100.36
CA ARG A 4 22.02 10.84 -100.11
C ARG A 4 22.78 10.64 -98.75
N SER A 5 22.71 9.45 -98.11
CA SER A 5 22.18 8.13 -98.47
C SER A 5 22.18 7.24 -97.18
N LEU A 6 21.24 6.28 -97.18
CA LEU A 6 21.17 5.10 -96.32
C LEU A 6 22.49 4.42 -95.99
N TRP A 7 22.57 3.84 -94.81
CA TRP A 7 22.97 2.43 -94.58
C TRP A 7 22.33 1.90 -93.30
N ARG A 8 21.69 0.71 -93.43
CA ARG A 8 21.05 -0.08 -92.38
C ARG A 8 22.12 -0.88 -91.63
N THR A 9 22.02 -1.00 -90.31
CA THR A 9 22.62 -2.08 -89.56
C THR A 9 21.65 -2.56 -88.47
N LEU A 10 21.25 -3.81 -88.54
CA LEU A 10 20.44 -4.52 -87.53
C LEU A 10 21.31 -4.72 -86.27
N ALA A 11 20.76 -4.34 -85.11
CA ALA A 11 21.29 -4.72 -83.82
C ALA A 11 20.20 -5.60 -83.14
N VAL A 12 20.55 -6.85 -82.85
CA VAL A 12 19.74 -7.82 -82.11
C VAL A 12 19.73 -7.38 -80.65
N LEU A 13 18.53 -7.05 -80.15
CA LEU A 13 18.28 -6.80 -78.72
C LEU A 13 18.00 -8.15 -78.04
N ALA A 14 18.94 -8.65 -77.24
CA ALA A 14 18.75 -9.73 -76.25
C ALA A 14 18.01 -9.16 -75.01
N VAL A 15 16.75 -9.50 -74.84
CA VAL A 15 15.96 -9.15 -73.65
C VAL A 15 16.32 -10.15 -72.53
N GLY A 16 17.20 -9.74 -71.61
CA GLY A 16 17.45 -10.44 -70.35
C GLY A 16 16.35 -10.11 -69.35
N ALA A 17 15.45 -11.08 -69.11
CA ALA A 17 14.47 -10.97 -68.02
C ALA A 17 15.18 -11.14 -66.65
N LEU A 18 15.46 -10.02 -65.96
CA LEU A 18 15.81 -10.05 -64.53
C LEU A 18 14.53 -10.30 -63.72
N THR A 19 14.36 -11.52 -63.23
CA THR A 19 13.38 -11.84 -62.18
C THR A 19 13.87 -11.27 -60.85
N ALA A 20 13.40 -10.07 -60.49
CA ALA A 20 13.55 -9.54 -59.14
C ALA A 20 12.66 -10.36 -58.18
N VAL A 21 13.28 -11.26 -57.41
CA VAL A 21 12.64 -11.89 -56.26
C VAL A 21 12.45 -10.83 -55.19
N LEU A 22 11.26 -10.25 -55.10
CA LEU A 22 10.83 -9.45 -53.97
C LEU A 22 10.76 -10.36 -52.72
N LEU A 23 11.82 -10.38 -51.94
CA LEU A 23 11.78 -10.85 -50.55
C LEU A 23 10.83 -9.91 -49.79
N ALA A 24 9.58 -10.34 -49.63
CA ALA A 24 8.66 -9.69 -48.71
C ALA A 24 9.32 -9.72 -47.31
N PRO A 25 9.43 -8.59 -46.59
CA PRO A 25 9.91 -8.62 -45.23
C PRO A 25 9.01 -9.59 -44.44
N ALA A 26 9.61 -10.58 -43.80
CA ALA A 26 8.90 -11.43 -42.86
C ALA A 26 8.20 -10.49 -41.85
N ALA A 27 6.89 -10.58 -41.77
CA ALA A 27 6.12 -9.82 -40.77
C ALA A 27 6.70 -10.25 -39.41
N VAL A 28 7.39 -9.32 -38.77
CA VAL A 28 7.81 -9.49 -37.37
C VAL A 28 6.50 -9.63 -36.60
N GLN A 29 6.19 -10.83 -36.18
CA GLN A 29 5.02 -11.13 -35.38
C GLN A 29 5.24 -10.39 -34.08
N ALA A 30 4.46 -9.31 -33.86
CA ALA A 30 4.55 -8.54 -32.63
C ALA A 30 4.46 -9.52 -31.45
N ALA A 31 5.36 -9.40 -30.50
CA ALA A 31 5.32 -10.22 -29.29
C ALA A 31 3.92 -10.13 -28.65
N PRO A 32 3.40 -11.21 -28.09
CA PRO A 32 2.09 -11.17 -27.45
C PRO A 32 2.07 -10.08 -26.38
N ARG A 33 1.12 -9.17 -26.47
CA ARG A 33 1.01 -8.02 -25.56
C ARG A 33 0.53 -8.41 -24.18
N GLU A 34 -0.11 -9.59 -24.04
CA GLU A 34 -0.67 -10.09 -22.79
C GLU A 34 -0.63 -11.62 -22.75
N SER A 35 -0.41 -12.18 -21.55
CA SER A 35 -0.49 -13.61 -21.30
C SER A 35 -1.95 -14.09 -21.41
N ARG A 36 -2.13 -15.35 -21.84
CA ARG A 36 -3.47 -15.93 -22.03
C ARG A 36 -3.65 -17.18 -21.18
N PRO A 37 -4.88 -17.50 -20.75
CA PRO A 37 -5.16 -18.70 -19.95
C PRO A 37 -5.10 -19.94 -20.85
N VAL A 38 -3.91 -20.51 -21.01
CA VAL A 38 -3.63 -21.66 -21.86
C VAL A 38 -3.33 -22.94 -21.09
N TYR A 39 -3.19 -22.86 -19.76
CA TYR A 39 -2.90 -23.99 -18.89
C TYR A 39 -4.11 -24.38 -18.03
N SER A 40 -4.24 -25.67 -17.72
CA SER A 40 -5.31 -26.19 -16.89
C SER A 40 -5.06 -25.85 -15.41
N TYR A 41 -5.98 -25.12 -14.79
CA TYR A 41 -5.94 -24.85 -13.36
C TYR A 41 -6.31 -26.09 -12.52
N ALA A 42 -7.21 -26.93 -13.05
CA ALA A 42 -7.61 -28.16 -12.37
C ALA A 42 -6.45 -29.16 -12.23
N ASP A 43 -5.52 -29.15 -13.20
CA ASP A 43 -4.35 -30.02 -13.22
C ASP A 43 -3.10 -29.34 -12.62
N ALA A 44 -3.24 -28.16 -12.01
CA ALA A 44 -2.12 -27.44 -11.42
C ALA A 44 -1.41 -28.29 -10.36
N VAL A 45 -0.08 -28.21 -10.35
CA VAL A 45 0.73 -28.81 -9.29
C VAL A 45 0.55 -27.99 -8.02
N ARG A 46 0.14 -28.66 -6.96
CA ARG A 46 -0.03 -28.09 -5.62
C ARG A 46 0.96 -28.76 -4.68
N GLU A 47 1.83 -27.98 -4.06
CA GLU A 47 2.87 -28.49 -3.16
C GLU A 47 3.13 -27.50 -2.06
N SER A 48 3.60 -28.01 -0.92
CA SER A 48 4.04 -27.21 0.22
C SER A 48 5.50 -27.51 0.50
N VAL A 49 6.26 -26.45 0.79
CA VAL A 49 7.66 -26.55 1.22
C VAL A 49 7.90 -25.70 2.45
N TRP A 50 8.93 -26.03 3.23
CA TRP A 50 9.35 -25.27 4.39
C TRP A 50 10.72 -24.68 4.12
N VAL A 51 10.78 -23.36 4.00
CA VAL A 51 11.99 -22.62 3.66
C VAL A 51 12.73 -22.24 4.93
N ASP A 52 14.01 -22.57 4.98
CA ASP A 52 14.92 -22.25 6.07
C ASP A 52 15.24 -20.74 6.05
N THR A 53 14.87 -20.03 7.09
CA THR A 53 15.08 -18.58 7.22
C THR A 53 16.51 -18.21 7.57
N GLY A 54 17.25 -19.15 8.16
CA GLY A 54 18.57 -18.89 8.76
C GLY A 54 18.49 -18.14 10.09
N LEU A 55 17.29 -17.98 10.66
CA LEU A 55 17.02 -17.36 11.95
C LEU A 55 16.61 -18.44 12.95
N ASP A 56 16.75 -18.15 14.23
CA ASP A 56 16.26 -18.92 15.38
C ASP A 56 15.70 -17.87 16.34
N GLU A 57 14.42 -17.50 16.17
CA GLU A 57 13.80 -16.40 16.92
C GLU A 57 12.97 -16.90 18.09
N ASP A 58 12.70 -18.22 18.17
CA ASP A 58 12.08 -18.87 19.31
C ASP A 58 13.08 -19.49 20.30
N ASP A 59 14.40 -19.37 20.00
CA ASP A 59 15.52 -19.86 20.81
C ASP A 59 15.48 -21.39 21.07
N ASP A 60 14.93 -22.19 20.13
CA ASP A 60 14.86 -23.65 20.25
C ASP A 60 16.16 -24.36 19.83
N GLY A 61 17.14 -23.60 19.32
CA GLY A 61 18.46 -24.07 18.86
C GLY A 61 18.45 -24.62 17.44
N ARG A 62 17.39 -24.38 16.66
CA ARG A 62 17.27 -24.72 15.23
C ARG A 62 16.86 -23.50 14.45
N THR A 63 17.20 -23.49 13.17
CA THR A 63 16.71 -22.41 12.29
C THR A 63 15.23 -22.59 12.00
N ASP A 64 14.48 -21.48 12.10
CA ASP A 64 13.06 -21.41 11.82
C ASP A 64 12.78 -21.72 10.34
N ARG A 65 11.70 -22.45 10.09
CA ARG A 65 11.24 -22.77 8.74
C ARG A 65 9.84 -22.23 8.49
N VAL A 66 9.69 -21.48 7.42
CA VAL A 66 8.39 -20.92 7.02
C VAL A 66 7.76 -21.72 5.89
N ALA A 67 6.47 -21.98 6.04
CA ALA A 67 5.69 -22.72 5.06
C ALA A 67 5.40 -21.86 3.82
N ALA A 68 5.64 -22.41 2.65
CA ALA A 68 5.29 -21.81 1.36
C ALA A 68 4.43 -22.79 0.57
N ASP A 69 3.18 -22.42 0.33
CA ASP A 69 2.23 -23.16 -0.49
C ASP A 69 2.30 -22.69 -1.93
N ILE A 70 2.42 -23.62 -2.85
CA ILE A 70 2.72 -23.34 -4.25
C ILE A 70 1.61 -23.93 -5.12
N VAL A 71 1.03 -23.10 -6.00
CA VAL A 71 0.15 -23.52 -7.08
C VAL A 71 0.79 -23.10 -8.40
N ARG A 72 1.10 -24.06 -9.27
CA ARG A 72 1.80 -23.79 -10.55
C ARG A 72 1.30 -24.66 -11.69
N PRO A 73 1.38 -24.20 -12.96
CA PRO A 73 0.90 -24.97 -14.09
C PRO A 73 1.71 -26.25 -14.28
N ALA A 74 1.02 -27.36 -14.52
CA ALA A 74 1.64 -28.68 -14.67
C ALA A 74 2.32 -28.86 -16.03
N GLU A 75 1.78 -28.25 -17.09
CA GLU A 75 2.27 -28.44 -18.46
C GLU A 75 3.68 -27.85 -18.67
N PRO A 76 4.00 -26.62 -18.24
CA PRO A 76 5.37 -26.14 -18.26
C PRO A 76 6.31 -27.02 -17.44
N ALA A 77 5.86 -27.50 -16.28
CA ALA A 77 6.67 -28.38 -15.42
C ALA A 77 7.04 -29.69 -16.15
N ARG A 78 6.08 -30.34 -16.82
CA ARG A 78 6.32 -31.56 -17.62
C ARG A 78 7.27 -31.33 -18.80
N GLN A 79 7.34 -30.10 -19.31
CA GLN A 79 8.20 -29.71 -20.44
C GLN A 79 9.55 -29.12 -20.00
N GLY A 80 9.83 -29.07 -18.68
CA GLY A 80 11.04 -28.45 -18.13
C GLY A 80 11.11 -26.93 -18.33
N ARG A 81 9.99 -26.29 -18.65
CA ARG A 81 9.90 -24.82 -18.79
C ARG A 81 9.74 -24.17 -17.43
N LYS A 82 10.42 -23.06 -17.23
CA LYS A 82 10.38 -22.27 -16.01
C LYS A 82 9.34 -21.16 -16.09
N VAL A 83 8.70 -20.88 -14.97
CA VAL A 83 7.67 -19.83 -14.84
C VAL A 83 8.09 -18.77 -13.81
N PRO A 84 7.63 -17.51 -13.94
CA PRO A 84 7.78 -16.51 -12.90
C PRO A 84 6.82 -16.77 -11.73
N VAL A 85 7.03 -16.05 -10.64
CA VAL A 85 6.28 -16.22 -9.40
C VAL A 85 5.58 -14.92 -9.01
N ILE A 86 4.31 -15.02 -8.65
CA ILE A 86 3.57 -14.03 -7.87
C ILE A 86 3.49 -14.58 -6.44
N MET A 87 3.91 -13.81 -5.45
CA MET A 87 4.01 -14.22 -4.06
C MET A 87 3.21 -13.27 -3.17
N ASP A 88 2.47 -13.85 -2.25
CA ASP A 88 1.88 -13.15 -1.12
C ASP A 88 2.44 -13.76 0.17
N ALA A 89 2.85 -12.92 1.12
CA ALA A 89 3.39 -13.35 2.40
C ALA A 89 2.57 -12.71 3.53
N SER A 90 1.80 -13.54 4.22
CA SER A 90 0.74 -13.09 5.09
C SER A 90 0.81 -13.74 6.48
N PRO A 91 0.50 -13.00 7.55
CA PRO A 91 0.26 -13.58 8.87
C PRO A 91 -1.17 -14.12 9.02
N TYR A 92 -2.07 -13.91 8.04
CA TYR A 92 -3.52 -14.03 8.21
C TYR A 92 -4.14 -15.34 7.73
N TYR A 93 -3.37 -16.26 7.16
CA TYR A 93 -3.90 -17.43 6.45
C TYR A 93 -4.67 -18.45 7.29
N SER A 94 -4.58 -18.37 8.62
CA SER A 94 -5.35 -19.21 9.55
C SER A 94 -6.54 -18.50 10.19
N CYS A 95 -6.69 -17.17 10.00
CA CYS A 95 -7.72 -16.40 10.73
C CYS A 95 -8.52 -15.46 9.83
N CYS A 96 -8.05 -14.46 9.39
CA CYS A 96 -8.50 -13.09 9.29
C CYS A 96 -9.05 -12.73 7.90
N GLY A 97 -9.41 -11.45 7.72
CA GLY A 97 -10.06 -10.97 6.52
C GLY A 97 -11.59 -11.16 6.55
N ARG A 98 -12.28 -10.46 5.66
CA ARG A 98 -13.75 -10.47 5.58
C ARG A 98 -14.25 -10.45 4.14
N GLY A 99 -15.37 -11.10 3.90
CA GLY A 99 -16.03 -11.05 2.60
C GLY A 99 -15.15 -11.60 1.47
N ASN A 100 -14.96 -10.80 0.43
CA ASN A 100 -14.07 -11.16 -0.67
C ASN A 100 -12.58 -11.12 -0.29
N GLU A 101 -12.24 -10.40 0.76
CA GLU A 101 -10.87 -10.24 1.27
C GLU A 101 -10.52 -11.28 2.35
N SER A 102 -11.27 -12.39 2.46
CA SER A 102 -10.93 -13.48 3.36
C SER A 102 -9.54 -14.02 3.02
N GLN A 103 -8.69 -14.14 4.02
CA GLN A 103 -7.30 -14.60 3.89
C GLN A 103 -7.13 -16.10 4.15
N LEU A 104 -8.24 -16.81 4.39
CA LEU A 104 -8.17 -18.23 4.78
C LEU A 104 -7.67 -19.11 3.64
N LYS A 105 -6.64 -19.90 3.91
CA LYS A 105 -6.26 -21.06 3.11
C LYS A 105 -7.01 -22.31 3.57
N THR A 106 -7.33 -23.21 2.65
CA THR A 106 -7.84 -24.55 2.97
C THR A 106 -6.93 -25.63 2.42
N TYR A 107 -6.94 -26.81 3.06
CA TYR A 107 -6.04 -27.90 2.75
C TYR A 107 -6.79 -29.22 2.61
N ASP A 108 -6.25 -30.13 1.80
CA ASP A 108 -6.72 -31.50 1.71
C ASP A 108 -6.21 -32.36 2.90
N ALA A 109 -6.64 -33.61 2.95
CA ALA A 109 -6.23 -34.54 4.02
C ALA A 109 -4.73 -34.86 4.01
N GLN A 110 -4.02 -34.56 2.93
CA GLN A 110 -2.57 -34.71 2.77
C GLN A 110 -1.80 -33.42 3.12
N GLY A 111 -2.51 -32.33 3.39
CA GLY A 111 -1.94 -31.04 3.73
C GLY A 111 -1.52 -30.18 2.53
N HIS A 112 -1.95 -30.54 1.31
CA HIS A 112 -1.76 -29.68 0.15
C HIS A 112 -2.83 -28.59 0.13
N VAL A 113 -2.44 -27.39 -0.29
CA VAL A 113 -3.38 -26.29 -0.42
C VAL A 113 -4.44 -26.59 -1.49
N VAL A 114 -5.71 -26.45 -1.10
CA VAL A 114 -6.86 -26.58 -2.00
C VAL A 114 -7.31 -25.22 -2.48
N GLN A 115 -7.45 -24.25 -1.58
CA GLN A 115 -7.87 -22.88 -1.85
C GLN A 115 -6.85 -21.88 -1.31
N MET A 116 -6.49 -20.94 -2.16
CA MET A 116 -5.75 -19.73 -1.81
C MET A 116 -6.70 -18.55 -1.60
N PRO A 117 -6.30 -17.52 -0.86
CA PRO A 117 -7.07 -16.28 -0.75
C PRO A 117 -7.20 -15.55 -2.08
N LEU A 118 -8.29 -14.81 -2.26
CA LEU A 118 -8.56 -13.99 -3.44
C LEU A 118 -8.57 -14.80 -4.76
N PHE A 119 -8.22 -14.16 -5.85
CA PHE A 119 -8.33 -14.72 -7.21
C PHE A 119 -6.99 -14.95 -7.90
N TYR A 120 -5.89 -14.73 -7.22
CA TYR A 120 -4.58 -14.64 -7.87
C TYR A 120 -4.15 -15.94 -8.52
N ASP A 121 -4.23 -17.05 -7.83
CA ASP A 121 -3.87 -18.36 -8.40
C ASP A 121 -4.86 -18.82 -9.48
N ASN A 122 -6.17 -18.63 -9.26
CA ASN A 122 -7.21 -18.93 -10.25
C ASN A 122 -6.99 -18.19 -11.59
N TYR A 123 -6.48 -16.95 -11.51
CA TYR A 123 -6.31 -16.10 -12.67
C TYR A 123 -4.93 -16.25 -13.32
N PHE A 124 -3.86 -16.24 -12.52
CA PHE A 124 -2.49 -16.16 -13.04
C PHE A 124 -1.88 -17.53 -13.35
N VAL A 125 -2.25 -18.60 -12.62
CA VAL A 125 -1.70 -19.93 -12.89
C VAL A 125 -2.06 -20.42 -14.29
N PRO A 126 -3.31 -20.30 -14.78
CA PRO A 126 -3.63 -20.62 -16.19
C PRO A 126 -2.85 -19.79 -17.21
N ARG A 127 -2.30 -18.63 -16.81
CA ARG A 127 -1.52 -17.71 -17.66
C ARG A 127 -0.01 -17.95 -17.63
N GLY A 128 0.44 -18.98 -16.89
CA GLY A 128 1.84 -19.38 -16.87
C GLY A 128 2.67 -18.80 -15.72
N TYR A 129 2.02 -18.37 -14.66
CA TYR A 129 2.66 -17.98 -13.41
C TYR A 129 2.56 -19.11 -12.38
N ALA A 130 3.46 -19.13 -11.41
CA ALA A 130 3.22 -19.80 -10.15
C ALA A 130 2.71 -18.77 -9.13
N PHE A 131 1.75 -19.17 -8.30
CA PHE A 131 1.35 -18.40 -7.12
C PHE A 131 1.93 -19.07 -5.87
N VAL A 132 2.50 -18.28 -4.97
CA VAL A 132 3.12 -18.75 -3.73
C VAL A 132 2.57 -17.96 -2.54
N GLY A 133 1.82 -18.65 -1.67
CA GLY A 133 1.33 -18.08 -0.41
C GLY A 133 2.23 -18.50 0.75
N VAL A 134 2.90 -17.54 1.39
CA VAL A 134 3.87 -17.77 2.47
C VAL A 134 3.24 -17.48 3.82
N ASP A 135 3.18 -18.46 4.71
CA ASP A 135 2.87 -18.24 6.12
C ASP A 135 4.07 -17.54 6.77
N LEU A 136 3.91 -16.35 7.34
CA LEU A 136 5.00 -15.67 8.04
C LEU A 136 5.46 -16.49 9.26
N ALA A 137 6.67 -16.22 9.73
CA ALA A 137 7.21 -16.88 10.94
C ALA A 137 6.24 -16.75 12.11
N GLY A 138 6.07 -17.83 12.87
CA GLY A 138 5.16 -17.91 14.02
C GLY A 138 3.66 -18.00 13.68
N THR A 139 3.29 -18.04 12.40
CA THR A 139 1.86 -18.09 11.99
C THR A 139 1.52 -19.39 11.28
N ASN A 140 0.24 -19.79 11.31
CA ASN A 140 -0.34 -20.96 10.64
C ASN A 140 0.55 -22.20 10.76
N ARG A 141 1.29 -22.60 9.71
CA ARG A 141 2.13 -23.81 9.68
C ARG A 141 3.64 -23.53 9.76
N SER A 142 4.03 -22.26 9.91
CA SER A 142 5.41 -21.84 10.03
C SER A 142 5.95 -22.01 11.44
N ASP A 143 7.27 -22.07 11.53
CA ASP A 143 8.05 -22.06 12.77
C ASP A 143 8.50 -20.64 13.12
N GLY A 144 9.14 -20.43 14.28
CA GLY A 144 9.63 -19.14 14.74
C GLY A 144 8.55 -18.26 15.36
N CYS A 145 8.77 -16.95 15.38
CA CYS A 145 7.95 -15.98 16.09
C CYS A 145 7.53 -14.79 15.22
N VAL A 146 6.31 -14.29 15.46
CA VAL A 146 5.80 -13.05 14.89
C VAL A 146 6.49 -11.87 15.59
N ASP A 147 7.18 -11.02 14.84
CA ASP A 147 7.88 -9.86 15.39
C ASP A 147 7.39 -8.50 14.83
N VAL A 148 6.23 -8.47 14.23
CA VAL A 148 5.52 -7.29 13.74
C VAL A 148 6.42 -6.39 12.86
N GLY A 149 6.71 -6.90 11.66
CA GLY A 149 7.46 -6.18 10.64
C GLY A 149 8.97 -6.08 10.92
N GLY A 150 9.48 -6.79 11.88
CA GLY A 150 10.89 -6.82 12.21
C GLY A 150 11.67 -7.86 11.41
N ARG A 151 12.73 -8.36 12.04
CA ARG A 151 13.68 -9.25 11.38
C ARG A 151 13.07 -10.61 11.02
N SER A 152 12.19 -11.15 11.86
CA SER A 152 11.54 -12.43 11.65
C SER A 152 10.57 -12.36 10.47
N ASP A 153 9.64 -11.42 10.50
CA ASP A 153 8.65 -11.23 9.45
C ASP A 153 9.31 -10.97 8.09
N ILE A 154 10.17 -9.96 8.01
CA ILE A 154 10.84 -9.60 6.75
C ILE A 154 11.82 -10.70 6.31
N GLY A 155 12.54 -11.31 7.24
CA GLY A 155 13.51 -12.38 7.00
C GLY A 155 12.84 -13.62 6.43
N SER A 156 11.68 -14.00 6.95
CA SER A 156 10.92 -15.17 6.49
C SER A 156 10.47 -15.02 5.03
N ALA A 157 9.82 -13.94 4.68
CA ALA A 157 9.38 -13.68 3.31
C ALA A 157 10.58 -13.53 2.35
N LYS A 158 11.64 -12.82 2.81
CA LYS A 158 12.89 -12.69 2.05
C LYS A 158 13.56 -14.03 1.76
N ALA A 159 13.57 -14.96 2.74
CA ALA A 159 14.16 -16.29 2.56
C ALA A 159 13.46 -17.07 1.44
N VAL A 160 12.13 -16.93 1.30
CA VAL A 160 11.39 -17.54 0.19
C VAL A 160 11.81 -16.94 -1.16
N VAL A 161 11.96 -15.61 -1.28
CA VAL A 161 12.48 -14.97 -2.50
C VAL A 161 13.91 -15.46 -2.80
N ASP A 162 14.74 -15.64 -1.78
CA ASP A 162 16.09 -16.20 -1.94
C ASP A 162 16.07 -17.66 -2.36
N TRP A 163 15.17 -18.50 -1.82
CA TRP A 163 14.98 -19.88 -2.25
C TRP A 163 14.51 -19.99 -3.70
N LEU A 164 13.53 -19.19 -4.10
CA LEU A 164 13.08 -19.09 -5.48
C LEU A 164 14.23 -18.70 -6.45
N GLY A 165 15.16 -17.91 -5.96
CA GLY A 165 16.40 -17.53 -6.64
C GLY A 165 17.57 -18.51 -6.48
N GLY A 166 17.37 -19.66 -5.81
CA GLY A 166 18.38 -20.70 -5.61
C GLY A 166 19.46 -20.37 -4.56
N ARG A 167 19.20 -19.43 -3.64
CA ARG A 167 20.15 -18.95 -2.63
C ARG A 167 19.82 -19.36 -1.18
N ALA A 168 18.63 -19.90 -0.93
CA ALA A 168 18.24 -20.44 0.36
C ALA A 168 17.88 -21.93 0.22
N ARG A 169 17.66 -22.60 1.35
CA ARG A 169 17.28 -24.00 1.41
C ARG A 169 15.82 -24.14 1.75
N ALA A 170 15.17 -25.18 1.23
CA ALA A 170 13.84 -25.60 1.64
C ALA A 170 13.77 -27.11 1.75
N TYR A 171 12.74 -27.58 2.44
CA TYR A 171 12.54 -28.98 2.78
C TYR A 171 11.09 -29.39 2.60
N THR A 172 10.84 -30.69 2.54
CA THR A 172 9.48 -31.27 2.38
C THR A 172 8.66 -31.23 3.68
N SER A 173 9.23 -30.79 4.80
CA SER A 173 8.53 -30.73 6.10
C SER A 173 9.14 -29.66 7.02
N ARG A 174 8.35 -29.21 8.00
CA ARG A 174 8.77 -28.23 9.01
C ARG A 174 9.99 -28.72 9.78
N THR A 175 9.99 -29.97 10.21
CA THR A 175 11.11 -30.61 10.91
C THR A 175 11.63 -31.80 10.11
N GLY A 176 12.96 -31.94 9.94
CA GLY A 176 13.53 -33.00 9.09
C GLY A 176 13.24 -32.79 7.60
N GLY A 177 12.76 -33.83 6.90
CA GLY A 177 12.40 -33.80 5.48
C GLY A 177 13.60 -33.83 4.54
N THR A 178 13.31 -33.93 3.22
CA THR A 178 14.32 -33.91 2.16
C THR A 178 14.47 -32.51 1.56
N PRO A 179 15.69 -32.10 1.17
CA PRO A 179 15.91 -30.81 0.51
C PRO A 179 15.14 -30.68 -0.79
N VAL A 180 14.52 -29.52 -1.02
CA VAL A 180 13.75 -29.16 -2.24
C VAL A 180 14.37 -27.93 -2.91
N LYS A 181 14.48 -27.97 -4.24
CA LYS A 181 14.94 -26.83 -5.05
C LYS A 181 13.82 -26.30 -5.92
N ALA A 182 13.69 -24.99 -6.03
CA ALA A 182 12.73 -24.32 -6.92
C ALA A 182 13.21 -24.35 -8.39
N SER A 183 13.52 -25.53 -8.95
CA SER A 183 14.07 -25.67 -10.30
C SER A 183 13.05 -25.33 -11.40
N TRP A 184 11.77 -25.26 -11.05
CA TRP A 184 10.63 -24.97 -11.92
C TRP A 184 10.43 -23.46 -12.19
N THR A 185 11.06 -22.59 -11.43
CA THR A 185 10.95 -21.13 -11.64
C THR A 185 12.15 -20.55 -12.34
N ASN A 186 11.93 -19.44 -13.07
CA ASN A 186 13.00 -18.60 -13.64
C ASN A 186 13.62 -17.65 -12.57
N GLY A 187 13.08 -17.64 -11.36
CA GLY A 187 13.50 -16.81 -10.24
C GLY A 187 12.96 -15.37 -10.24
N ALA A 188 12.28 -14.91 -11.30
CA ALA A 188 11.61 -13.62 -11.28
C ALA A 188 10.39 -13.68 -10.35
N THR A 189 10.37 -12.84 -9.33
CA THR A 189 9.33 -12.81 -8.30
C THR A 189 8.71 -11.42 -8.23
N GLY A 190 7.37 -11.36 -8.24
CA GLY A 190 6.58 -10.20 -7.84
C GLY A 190 5.90 -10.47 -6.51
N MET A 191 5.81 -9.48 -5.63
CA MET A 191 5.01 -9.60 -4.40
C MET A 191 3.77 -8.73 -4.47
N ILE A 192 2.68 -9.20 -3.88
CA ILE A 192 1.42 -8.49 -3.74
C ILE A 192 0.85 -8.78 -2.36
N GLY A 193 0.07 -7.88 -1.82
CA GLY A 193 -0.67 -8.07 -0.59
C GLY A 193 -1.33 -6.78 -0.12
N LYS A 194 -2.23 -6.90 0.85
CA LYS A 194 -2.92 -5.77 1.48
C LYS A 194 -2.56 -5.68 2.96
N SER A 195 -2.50 -4.45 3.50
CA SER A 195 -2.29 -4.24 4.94
C SER A 195 -0.90 -4.75 5.40
N TRP A 196 -0.85 -5.67 6.33
CA TRP A 196 0.41 -6.27 6.80
C TRP A 196 1.16 -7.02 5.68
N ASP A 197 0.46 -7.72 4.79
CA ASP A 197 1.05 -8.41 3.64
C ASP A 197 1.74 -7.41 2.68
N ALA A 198 1.10 -6.27 2.43
CA ALA A 198 1.69 -5.15 1.69
C ALA A 198 2.91 -4.55 2.41
N THR A 199 2.84 -4.51 3.73
CA THR A 199 3.93 -4.04 4.60
C THR A 199 5.15 -4.96 4.49
N ILE A 200 4.92 -6.27 4.44
CA ILE A 200 5.97 -7.26 4.19
C ILE A 200 6.60 -7.05 2.81
N ALA A 201 5.79 -6.81 1.78
CA ALA A 201 6.32 -6.51 0.45
C ALA A 201 7.22 -5.26 0.44
N ASN A 202 6.81 -4.18 1.14
CA ASN A 202 7.62 -2.98 1.34
C ASN A 202 8.95 -3.30 2.06
N GLY A 203 8.88 -4.01 3.18
CA GLY A 203 10.06 -4.39 3.98
C GLY A 203 11.03 -5.28 3.21
N VAL A 204 10.52 -6.31 2.51
CA VAL A 204 11.36 -7.19 1.68
C VAL A 204 12.03 -6.42 0.55
N ALA A 205 11.32 -5.52 -0.13
CA ALA A 205 11.90 -4.65 -1.17
C ALA A 205 12.99 -3.74 -0.60
N ALA A 206 12.79 -3.18 0.61
CA ALA A 206 13.76 -2.35 1.31
C ALA A 206 15.05 -3.11 1.72
N THR A 207 15.05 -4.46 1.71
CA THR A 207 16.29 -5.24 1.89
C THR A 207 17.21 -5.22 0.66
N GLY A 208 16.70 -4.83 -0.52
CA GLY A 208 17.41 -4.91 -1.80
C GLY A 208 17.62 -6.34 -2.29
N VAL A 209 16.76 -7.30 -1.86
CA VAL A 209 16.84 -8.71 -2.23
C VAL A 209 16.86 -8.90 -3.75
N ARG A 210 17.69 -9.81 -4.22
CA ARG A 210 17.77 -10.13 -5.65
C ARG A 210 16.54 -10.91 -6.09
N ASN A 211 16.19 -10.84 -7.37
CA ASN A 211 15.09 -11.56 -8.00
C ASN A 211 13.68 -11.02 -7.68
N LEU A 212 13.51 -10.14 -6.69
CA LEU A 212 12.30 -9.36 -6.55
C LEU A 212 12.28 -8.30 -7.65
N LYS A 213 11.33 -8.44 -8.59
CA LYS A 213 11.20 -7.57 -9.78
C LYS A 213 10.22 -6.44 -9.55
N THR A 214 9.13 -6.73 -8.87
CA THR A 214 8.06 -5.78 -8.61
C THR A 214 7.37 -6.07 -7.28
N ILE A 215 6.79 -5.04 -6.68
CA ILE A 215 5.86 -5.17 -5.56
C ILE A 215 4.58 -4.39 -5.83
N VAL A 216 3.46 -4.89 -5.34
CA VAL A 216 2.14 -4.26 -5.45
C VAL A 216 1.55 -4.13 -4.03
N PRO A 217 2.03 -3.19 -3.22
CA PRO A 217 1.54 -2.99 -1.86
C PRO A 217 0.23 -2.20 -1.85
N ILE A 218 -0.83 -2.80 -1.28
CA ILE A 218 -2.16 -2.22 -1.12
C ILE A 218 -2.31 -1.81 0.35
N SER A 219 -2.48 -0.52 0.63
CA SER A 219 -2.63 0.01 1.99
C SER A 219 -1.54 -0.51 2.96
N GLY A 220 -0.27 -0.44 2.52
CA GLY A 220 0.86 -0.98 3.27
C GLY A 220 1.51 0.06 4.18
N ILE A 221 2.00 -0.41 5.33
CA ILE A 221 2.79 0.36 6.29
C ILE A 221 4.20 0.56 5.70
N SER A 222 4.79 1.75 5.91
CA SER A 222 6.18 2.05 5.53
C SER A 222 7.09 2.30 6.73
N SER A 223 6.50 2.60 7.89
CA SER A 223 7.16 2.77 9.19
C SER A 223 6.18 2.32 10.28
N TRP A 224 6.52 1.31 11.05
CA TRP A 224 5.64 0.81 12.09
C TRP A 224 5.46 1.78 13.25
N TYR A 225 6.42 2.68 13.49
CA TYR A 225 6.22 3.79 14.42
C TYR A 225 5.01 4.64 14.00
N ASP A 226 4.95 5.03 12.74
CA ASP A 226 3.86 5.86 12.22
C ASP A 226 2.51 5.12 12.12
N TYR A 227 2.51 3.80 12.34
CA TYR A 227 1.27 3.02 12.50
C TYR A 227 0.74 3.11 13.93
N TYR A 228 1.62 3.03 14.94
CA TYR A 228 1.24 3.08 16.36
C TYR A 228 1.22 4.48 16.94
N PHE A 229 2.02 5.40 16.40
CA PHE A 229 2.17 6.76 16.92
C PHE A 229 2.15 7.82 15.82
N ALA A 230 1.58 8.97 16.10
CA ALA A 230 1.73 10.19 15.32
C ALA A 230 2.53 11.22 16.11
N GLN A 231 3.80 11.38 15.78
CA GLN A 231 4.70 12.34 16.44
C GLN A 231 4.60 12.31 17.97
N GLY A 232 4.58 11.11 18.56
CA GLY A 232 4.48 10.86 20.01
C GLY A 232 3.06 10.65 20.53
N ALA A 233 2.02 11.02 19.81
CA ALA A 233 0.63 10.71 20.18
C ALA A 233 0.31 9.26 19.79
N GLN A 234 -0.21 8.47 20.73
CA GLN A 234 -0.61 7.08 20.49
C GLN A 234 -1.88 7.01 19.65
N LEU A 235 -1.86 6.16 18.61
CA LEU A 235 -2.95 6.04 17.62
C LEU A 235 -3.89 4.87 17.91
N TYR A 236 -3.45 3.89 18.67
CA TYR A 236 -4.23 2.72 19.02
C TYR A 236 -4.00 2.34 20.47
N ASP A 237 -5.07 1.89 21.11
CA ASP A 237 -5.00 1.15 22.36
C ASP A 237 -4.37 -0.23 22.03
N GLY A 238 -3.27 -0.55 22.68
CA GLY A 238 -2.52 -1.77 22.45
C GLY A 238 -1.22 -1.60 21.67
N GLY A 239 -0.31 -2.54 21.86
CA GLY A 239 1.04 -2.54 21.32
C GLY A 239 1.27 -3.54 20.19
N PRO A 240 2.47 -3.58 19.64
CA PRO A 240 2.85 -4.59 18.64
C PRO A 240 2.85 -6.02 19.19
N ASP A 241 3.02 -6.21 20.49
CA ASP A 241 2.91 -7.51 21.17
C ASP A 241 1.48 -8.06 21.13
N GLU A 242 0.46 -7.22 21.34
CA GLU A 242 -0.94 -7.62 21.20
C GLU A 242 -1.29 -7.99 19.75
N LEU A 243 -0.79 -7.22 18.78
CA LEU A 243 -0.99 -7.52 17.36
C LEU A 243 -0.28 -8.83 16.98
N ALA A 244 0.92 -9.11 17.52
CA ALA A 244 1.60 -10.40 17.33
C ALA A 244 0.74 -11.55 17.88
N GLY A 245 0.24 -11.43 19.11
CA GLY A 245 -0.61 -12.42 19.74
C GLY A 245 -1.91 -12.73 18.99
N TYR A 246 -2.43 -11.78 18.22
CA TYR A 246 -3.65 -11.97 17.42
C TYR A 246 -3.48 -12.95 16.25
N VAL A 247 -2.28 -13.06 15.66
CA VAL A 247 -2.00 -13.90 14.48
C VAL A 247 -1.07 -15.09 14.80
N GLU A 248 -0.45 -15.10 16.00
CA GLU A 248 0.49 -16.14 16.40
C GLU A 248 -0.19 -17.50 16.52
N SER A 249 0.46 -18.55 16.01
CA SER A 249 -0.06 -19.90 16.12
C SER A 249 0.07 -20.43 17.54
N GLU A 250 -0.88 -21.29 17.97
CA GLU A 250 -0.84 -21.94 19.31
C GLU A 250 0.44 -22.75 19.60
N GLN A 251 1.21 -23.07 18.55
CA GLN A 251 2.44 -23.85 18.62
C GLN A 251 3.69 -22.98 18.85
N ALA A 252 3.55 -21.66 18.74
CA ALA A 252 4.67 -20.73 18.89
C ALA A 252 5.01 -20.51 20.37
N HIS A 253 6.30 -20.39 20.68
CA HIS A 253 6.81 -20.17 22.04
C HIS A 253 7.53 -18.82 22.14
N CYS A 254 6.81 -17.74 21.88
CA CYS A 254 7.33 -16.42 21.55
C CYS A 254 7.34 -15.41 22.70
N ALA A 255 7.22 -15.82 23.94
CA ALA A 255 7.17 -14.92 25.11
C ALA A 255 8.36 -13.94 25.20
N ALA A 256 9.54 -14.31 24.70
CA ALA A 256 10.70 -13.42 24.67
C ALA A 256 10.54 -12.33 23.60
N VAL A 257 10.04 -12.68 22.42
CA VAL A 257 9.76 -11.73 21.33
C VAL A 257 8.63 -10.78 21.73
N GLN A 258 7.55 -11.29 22.31
CA GLN A 258 6.42 -10.46 22.78
C GLN A 258 6.89 -9.43 23.83
N ARG A 259 7.71 -9.84 24.82
CA ARG A 259 8.30 -8.87 25.76
C ARG A 259 9.18 -7.83 25.07
N LYS A 260 9.99 -8.22 24.08
CA LYS A 260 10.81 -7.27 23.30
C LYS A 260 9.93 -6.26 22.55
N LEU A 261 8.78 -6.68 22.04
CA LEU A 261 7.83 -5.80 21.36
C LEU A 261 7.20 -4.81 22.35
N ALA A 262 6.68 -5.30 23.49
CA ALA A 262 6.11 -4.47 24.55
C ALA A 262 7.12 -3.47 25.13
N ASP A 263 8.31 -3.93 25.55
CA ASP A 263 9.36 -3.08 26.12
C ASP A 263 9.88 -2.04 25.11
N GLY A 264 9.84 -2.37 23.81
CA GLY A 264 10.31 -1.51 22.73
C GLY A 264 9.29 -0.47 22.26
N SER A 265 8.03 -0.61 22.67
CA SER A 265 6.92 0.29 22.30
C SER A 265 6.32 0.99 23.52
N PRO A 266 7.04 1.91 24.16
CA PRO A 266 6.56 2.55 25.38
C PRO A 266 5.37 3.50 25.09
N ASP A 267 4.38 3.52 25.99
CA ASP A 267 3.20 4.38 25.93
C ASP A 267 3.55 5.89 25.90
N SER A 268 4.80 6.23 26.27
CA SER A 268 5.29 7.60 26.13
C SER A 268 5.37 8.09 24.68
N GLY A 269 5.25 7.20 23.70
CA GLY A 269 5.38 7.51 22.27
C GLY A 269 6.82 7.82 21.84
N ASP A 270 7.81 7.48 22.65
CA ASP A 270 9.21 7.70 22.31
C ASP A 270 9.67 6.78 21.15
N TRP A 271 10.42 7.36 20.21
CA TRP A 271 11.07 6.60 19.16
C TRP A 271 12.22 5.76 19.73
N THR A 272 12.10 4.45 19.68
CA THR A 272 13.08 3.51 20.20
C THR A 272 13.87 2.80 19.09
N ARG A 273 14.79 1.91 19.50
CA ARG A 273 15.48 1.03 18.56
C ARG A 273 14.51 0.08 17.85
N LEU A 274 13.44 -0.37 18.50
CA LEU A 274 12.41 -1.21 17.91
C LEU A 274 11.88 -0.58 16.61
N TRP A 275 11.54 0.70 16.68
CA TRP A 275 11.00 1.45 15.55
C TRP A 275 12.03 1.73 14.46
N THR A 276 13.29 1.95 14.86
CA THR A 276 14.38 2.12 13.89
C THR A 276 14.57 0.86 13.04
N GLU A 277 14.37 -0.32 13.58
CA GLU A 277 14.47 -1.60 12.84
C GLU A 277 13.29 -1.77 11.84
N ARG A 278 12.16 -1.16 12.11
CA ARG A 278 10.88 -1.28 11.39
C ARG A 278 10.52 -0.06 10.55
N ASP A 279 11.46 0.82 10.32
CA ASP A 279 11.35 1.96 9.40
C ASP A 279 11.98 1.60 8.05
N TYR A 280 11.12 1.27 7.08
CA TYR A 280 11.57 0.90 5.72
C TYR A 280 11.89 2.14 4.86
N VAL A 281 11.36 3.32 5.25
CA VAL A 281 11.55 4.58 4.51
C VAL A 281 13.04 4.94 4.40
N LYS A 282 13.81 4.73 5.48
CA LYS A 282 15.27 4.98 5.48
C LYS A 282 16.03 4.09 4.50
N ASP A 283 15.48 2.93 4.18
CA ASP A 283 16.10 1.93 3.31
C ASP A 283 15.57 1.93 1.86
N ALA A 284 14.74 2.92 1.50
CA ALA A 284 14.17 3.08 0.15
C ALA A 284 15.24 3.09 -0.96
N GLY A 285 16.46 3.56 -0.67
CA GLY A 285 17.59 3.55 -1.61
C GLY A 285 18.10 2.15 -1.96
N LYS A 286 17.72 1.11 -1.23
CA LYS A 286 18.04 -0.28 -1.53
C LYS A 286 17.04 -0.94 -2.47
N VAL A 287 15.84 -0.37 -2.64
CA VAL A 287 14.76 -0.92 -3.48
C VAL A 287 15.22 -1.01 -4.93
N ARG A 288 15.06 -2.19 -5.51
CA ARG A 288 15.42 -2.51 -6.91
C ARG A 288 14.22 -2.92 -7.74
N ALA A 289 13.13 -3.25 -7.07
CA ALA A 289 11.86 -3.63 -7.66
C ALA A 289 11.09 -2.38 -8.11
N SER A 290 10.31 -2.48 -9.18
CA SER A 290 9.26 -1.51 -9.47
C SER A 290 8.15 -1.59 -8.42
N VAL A 291 7.40 -0.51 -8.23
CA VAL A 291 6.42 -0.43 -7.13
C VAL A 291 5.08 0.10 -7.65
N PHE A 292 4.02 -0.69 -7.55
CA PHE A 292 2.67 -0.22 -7.83
C PHE A 292 1.89 -0.06 -6.52
N LEU A 293 1.89 1.15 -5.99
CA LEU A 293 1.19 1.52 -4.74
C LEU A 293 -0.30 1.70 -4.98
N VAL A 294 -1.11 1.16 -4.06
CA VAL A 294 -2.56 1.38 -4.03
C VAL A 294 -2.99 1.75 -2.62
N HIS A 295 -3.80 2.82 -2.46
CA HIS A 295 -4.20 3.27 -1.13
C HIS A 295 -5.54 4.01 -1.14
N GLY A 296 -6.36 3.80 -0.11
CA GLY A 296 -7.54 4.61 0.16
C GLY A 296 -7.17 5.91 0.88
N MET A 297 -7.59 7.07 0.36
CA MET A 297 -7.28 8.37 0.98
C MET A 297 -8.00 8.58 2.32
N GLN A 298 -9.01 7.79 2.60
CA GLN A 298 -9.74 7.78 3.88
C GLN A 298 -9.47 6.52 4.70
N ASP A 299 -8.34 5.88 4.46
CA ASP A 299 -7.88 4.75 5.27
C ASP A 299 -7.49 5.24 6.68
N LEU A 300 -8.35 4.92 7.67
CA LEU A 300 -8.15 5.27 9.07
C LEU A 300 -7.35 4.20 9.83
N ASN A 301 -7.16 3.03 9.22
CA ASN A 301 -6.32 1.97 9.76
C ASN A 301 -4.84 2.21 9.37
N VAL A 302 -4.49 2.01 8.09
CA VAL A 302 -3.16 2.34 7.58
C VAL A 302 -3.21 3.72 6.91
N ARG A 303 -2.97 4.75 7.68
CA ARG A 303 -3.17 6.15 7.26
C ARG A 303 -2.27 6.54 6.09
N THR A 304 -2.72 7.45 5.25
CA THR A 304 -2.01 7.85 4.01
C THR A 304 -0.68 8.58 4.24
N LYS A 305 -0.29 8.85 5.49
CA LYS A 305 1.10 9.19 5.82
C LYS A 305 2.07 8.14 5.29
N HIS A 306 1.72 6.85 5.42
CA HIS A 306 2.56 5.73 4.97
C HIS A 306 2.81 5.76 3.46
N VAL A 307 1.76 5.90 2.65
CA VAL A 307 1.91 5.96 1.20
C VAL A 307 2.65 7.23 0.77
N GLY A 308 2.39 8.37 1.41
CA GLY A 308 3.05 9.63 1.09
C GLY A 308 4.55 9.59 1.31
N GLN A 309 5.00 9.21 2.51
CA GLN A 309 6.43 9.16 2.84
C GLN A 309 7.19 8.08 2.05
N TRP A 310 6.56 6.93 1.79
CA TRP A 310 7.13 5.86 0.97
C TRP A 310 7.28 6.30 -0.49
N TRP A 311 6.23 6.87 -1.06
CA TRP A 311 6.24 7.44 -2.42
C TRP A 311 7.35 8.44 -2.63
N ASP A 312 7.51 9.39 -1.70
CA ASP A 312 8.54 10.42 -1.76
C ASP A 312 9.95 9.84 -1.58
N ALA A 313 10.11 8.84 -0.71
CA ALA A 313 11.38 8.15 -0.53
C ALA A 313 11.80 7.39 -1.79
N LEU A 314 10.89 6.63 -2.40
CA LEU A 314 11.12 5.93 -3.67
C LEU A 314 11.47 6.92 -4.80
N ALA A 315 10.78 8.09 -4.83
CA ALA A 315 11.04 9.15 -5.81
C ALA A 315 12.48 9.66 -5.75
N ARG A 316 12.96 9.94 -4.54
CA ARG A 316 14.34 10.45 -4.33
C ARG A 316 15.41 9.49 -4.85
N HIS A 317 15.11 8.21 -4.93
CA HIS A 317 16.02 7.18 -5.40
C HIS A 317 15.75 6.71 -6.84
N GLY A 318 14.79 7.35 -7.53
CA GLY A 318 14.51 7.05 -8.95
C GLY A 318 13.86 5.69 -9.19
N VAL A 319 13.19 5.12 -8.18
CA VAL A 319 12.49 3.85 -8.29
C VAL A 319 11.29 4.00 -9.24
N GLU A 320 11.16 3.09 -10.19
CA GLU A 320 9.99 3.01 -11.06
C GLU A 320 8.74 2.71 -10.24
N ARG A 321 7.69 3.53 -10.45
CA ARG A 321 6.51 3.42 -9.60
C ARG A 321 5.22 3.92 -10.26
N LYS A 322 4.10 3.33 -9.88
CA LYS A 322 2.72 3.70 -10.23
C LYS A 322 1.91 3.83 -8.95
N ILE A 323 0.85 4.65 -8.95
CA ILE A 323 -0.01 4.84 -7.78
C ILE A 323 -1.48 4.92 -8.15
N TRP A 324 -2.33 4.26 -7.37
CA TRP A 324 -3.77 4.46 -7.33
C TRP A 324 -4.18 5.01 -5.97
N LEU A 325 -4.98 6.09 -5.97
CA LEU A 325 -5.55 6.69 -4.76
C LEU A 325 -7.07 6.73 -4.89
N SER A 326 -7.77 5.97 -4.03
CA SER A 326 -9.24 5.93 -3.98
C SER A 326 -9.79 6.80 -2.86
N GLN A 327 -11.09 7.05 -2.86
CA GLN A 327 -11.82 7.68 -1.74
C GLN A 327 -12.29 6.67 -0.69
N THR A 328 -11.89 5.42 -0.79
CA THR A 328 -12.25 4.37 0.18
C THR A 328 -11.45 4.49 1.47
N GLY A 329 -11.89 3.77 2.50
CA GLY A 329 -11.09 3.40 3.66
C GLY A 329 -10.11 2.26 3.34
N HIS A 330 -9.96 1.31 4.29
CA HIS A 330 -9.02 0.19 4.20
C HIS A 330 -9.57 -0.97 3.35
N VAL A 331 -9.74 -0.75 2.02
CA VAL A 331 -10.42 -1.66 1.09
C VAL A 331 -9.50 -2.07 -0.06
N ASP A 332 -9.54 -3.35 -0.45
CA ASP A 332 -8.82 -3.88 -1.61
C ASP A 332 -9.41 -3.33 -2.93
N PRO A 333 -8.60 -2.94 -3.92
CA PRO A 333 -9.08 -2.46 -5.21
C PRO A 333 -9.94 -3.48 -5.98
N PHE A 334 -9.83 -4.76 -5.66
CA PHE A 334 -10.72 -5.78 -6.17
C PHE A 334 -12.18 -5.55 -5.76
N ASP A 335 -12.42 -4.82 -4.67
CA ASP A 335 -13.75 -4.52 -4.16
C ASP A 335 -14.30 -3.13 -4.51
N TYR A 336 -13.46 -2.20 -5.02
CA TYR A 336 -13.97 -0.89 -5.43
C TYR A 336 -13.73 -0.53 -6.91
N ARG A 337 -12.80 -1.23 -7.61
CA ARG A 337 -12.48 -0.96 -9.03
C ARG A 337 -12.12 -2.25 -9.78
N ARG A 338 -12.85 -3.32 -9.52
CA ARG A 338 -12.53 -4.71 -9.86
C ARG A 338 -12.04 -4.94 -11.29
N GLY A 339 -12.83 -4.56 -12.31
CA GLY A 339 -12.48 -4.81 -13.70
C GLY A 339 -11.18 -4.15 -14.12
N ALA A 340 -11.03 -2.85 -13.82
CA ALA A 340 -9.81 -2.10 -14.11
C ALA A 340 -8.62 -2.60 -13.27
N TRP A 341 -8.87 -3.06 -12.04
CA TRP A 341 -7.83 -3.63 -11.18
C TRP A 341 -7.24 -4.91 -11.77
N VAL A 342 -8.09 -5.88 -12.10
CA VAL A 342 -7.64 -7.16 -12.67
C VAL A 342 -6.89 -6.94 -13.98
N ASP A 343 -7.38 -6.07 -14.87
CA ASP A 343 -6.74 -5.71 -16.13
C ASP A 343 -5.37 -5.05 -15.91
N THR A 344 -5.31 -4.03 -15.05
CA THR A 344 -4.07 -3.31 -14.77
C THR A 344 -3.03 -4.20 -14.09
N LEU A 345 -3.45 -5.01 -13.10
CA LEU A 345 -2.58 -5.96 -12.41
C LEU A 345 -2.03 -7.03 -13.35
N HIS A 346 -2.86 -7.53 -14.26
CA HIS A 346 -2.45 -8.48 -15.29
C HIS A 346 -1.36 -7.88 -16.19
N ARG A 347 -1.59 -6.71 -16.77
CA ARG A 347 -0.62 -6.02 -17.63
C ARG A 347 0.65 -5.63 -16.88
N TRP A 348 0.53 -5.26 -15.59
CA TRP A 348 1.67 -4.95 -14.73
C TRP A 348 2.57 -6.17 -14.54
N PHE A 349 2.03 -7.31 -14.13
CA PHE A 349 2.82 -8.53 -13.97
C PHE A 349 3.34 -9.09 -15.29
N ASP A 350 2.60 -9.00 -16.38
CA ASP A 350 3.07 -9.40 -17.70
C ASP A 350 4.28 -8.55 -18.14
N HIS A 351 4.28 -7.25 -17.87
CA HIS A 351 5.41 -6.37 -18.13
C HIS A 351 6.61 -6.71 -17.25
N GLU A 352 6.41 -6.75 -15.94
CA GLU A 352 7.49 -6.86 -14.96
C GLU A 352 8.11 -8.26 -14.86
N LEU A 353 7.32 -9.30 -15.05
CA LEU A 353 7.74 -10.68 -14.81
C LEU A 353 7.95 -11.49 -16.10
N LEU A 354 7.22 -11.17 -17.17
CA LEU A 354 7.34 -11.81 -18.48
C LEU A 354 8.08 -10.94 -19.50
N GLY A 355 8.27 -9.64 -19.22
CA GLY A 355 8.94 -8.70 -20.13
C GLY A 355 8.09 -8.32 -21.34
N TYR A 356 6.76 -8.37 -21.26
CA TYR A 356 5.88 -8.02 -22.36
C TYR A 356 5.80 -6.51 -22.55
N ASP A 357 6.02 -6.03 -23.77
CA ASP A 357 5.77 -4.64 -24.15
C ASP A 357 4.26 -4.44 -24.39
N ASN A 358 3.51 -4.23 -23.33
CA ASN A 358 2.07 -3.98 -23.36
C ASN A 358 1.69 -2.52 -23.14
N GLY A 359 2.67 -1.64 -22.92
CA GLY A 359 2.51 -0.20 -22.83
C GLY A 359 2.18 0.33 -21.44
N ILE A 360 2.09 -0.50 -20.42
CA ILE A 360 1.72 -0.07 -19.05
C ILE A 360 2.76 0.89 -18.44
N ASP A 361 4.02 0.73 -18.80
CA ASP A 361 5.15 1.61 -18.43
C ASP A 361 5.02 3.04 -18.99
N ARG A 362 4.23 3.21 -20.05
CA ARG A 362 3.98 4.49 -20.72
C ARG A 362 2.65 5.15 -20.32
N GLU A 363 1.84 4.47 -19.55
CA GLU A 363 0.60 5.02 -19.02
C GLU A 363 0.85 6.12 -17.97
N PRO A 364 -0.14 6.98 -17.69
CA PRO A 364 -0.06 7.91 -16.57
C PRO A 364 0.35 7.20 -15.28
N MET A 365 1.25 7.82 -14.53
CA MET A 365 1.79 7.27 -13.29
C MET A 365 0.73 7.14 -12.19
N ALA A 366 -0.26 8.03 -12.17
CA ALA A 366 -1.25 8.10 -11.10
C ALA A 366 -2.68 8.03 -11.62
N ASP A 367 -3.50 7.20 -10.97
CA ASP A 367 -4.96 7.18 -11.07
C ASP A 367 -5.56 7.63 -9.74
N ILE A 368 -6.45 8.61 -9.76
CA ILE A 368 -7.01 9.23 -8.56
C ILE A 368 -8.52 9.29 -8.68
N GLU A 369 -9.21 8.74 -7.71
CA GLU A 369 -10.66 8.84 -7.59
C GLU A 369 -11.05 10.23 -7.06
N ARG A 370 -11.84 10.98 -7.83
CA ARG A 370 -12.28 12.35 -7.51
C ARG A 370 -13.63 12.41 -6.84
N HIS A 371 -14.52 11.55 -7.27
CA HIS A 371 -15.84 11.28 -6.72
C HIS A 371 -16.07 9.78 -6.79
N PRO A 372 -17.05 9.22 -6.09
CA PRO A 372 -17.33 7.78 -6.13
C PRO A 372 -17.40 7.25 -7.58
N ASP A 373 -16.51 6.31 -7.92
CA ASP A 373 -16.33 5.68 -9.23
C ASP A 373 -15.88 6.61 -10.38
N HIS A 374 -15.53 7.87 -10.09
CA HIS A 374 -15.01 8.83 -11.07
C HIS A 374 -13.49 9.02 -10.92
N TRP A 375 -12.73 8.47 -11.85
CA TRP A 375 -11.28 8.44 -11.84
C TRP A 375 -10.66 9.42 -12.83
N THR A 376 -9.55 10.03 -12.44
CA THR A 376 -8.73 10.89 -13.31
C THR A 376 -7.29 10.42 -13.26
N THR A 377 -6.61 10.50 -14.41
CA THR A 377 -5.19 10.16 -14.50
C THR A 377 -4.30 11.39 -14.38
N SER A 378 -3.08 11.18 -13.91
CA SER A 378 -2.04 12.21 -13.87
C SER A 378 -0.70 11.61 -14.29
N ALA A 379 0.04 12.32 -15.14
CA ALA A 379 1.33 11.85 -15.65
C ALA A 379 2.34 11.60 -14.52
N VAL A 380 2.24 12.34 -13.42
CA VAL A 380 3.04 12.18 -12.19
C VAL A 380 2.20 12.57 -10.98
N TRP A 381 2.58 12.08 -9.81
CA TRP A 381 1.97 12.51 -8.54
C TRP A 381 3.06 12.93 -7.53
N PRO A 382 2.89 14.06 -6.83
CA PRO A 382 1.95 15.15 -7.12
C PRO A 382 2.12 15.72 -8.54
N PRO A 383 1.10 16.37 -9.15
CA PRO A 383 1.17 16.89 -10.50
C PRO A 383 2.33 17.86 -10.71
N ARG A 384 2.90 17.87 -11.92
CA ARG A 384 3.94 18.85 -12.25
C ARG A 384 3.43 20.27 -12.06
N GLY A 385 4.25 21.11 -11.44
CA GLY A 385 3.89 22.50 -11.14
C GLY A 385 3.13 22.69 -9.82
N THR A 386 2.87 21.64 -9.05
CA THR A 386 2.43 21.76 -7.66
C THR A 386 3.44 22.61 -6.89
N ARG A 387 2.95 23.59 -6.11
CA ARG A 387 3.76 24.53 -5.34
C ARG A 387 3.28 24.56 -3.91
N THR A 388 4.20 24.61 -2.97
CA THR A 388 3.87 24.87 -1.58
C THR A 388 3.36 26.30 -1.43
N THR A 389 2.18 26.44 -0.80
CA THR A 389 1.58 27.72 -0.45
C THR A 389 1.36 27.74 1.06
N THR A 390 1.74 28.83 1.71
CA THR A 390 1.52 29.00 3.14
C THR A 390 0.29 29.85 3.38
N LEU A 391 -0.63 29.32 4.19
CA LEU A 391 -1.79 30.06 4.72
C LEU A 391 -1.59 30.35 6.19
N TYR A 392 -2.10 31.46 6.65
CA TYR A 392 -1.98 31.93 8.03
C TYR A 392 -3.36 32.08 8.66
N PRO A 393 -3.56 31.52 9.86
CA PRO A 393 -4.77 31.77 10.62
C PRO A 393 -4.79 33.19 11.17
N ALA A 394 -5.97 33.79 11.24
CA ALA A 394 -6.23 35.07 11.88
C ALA A 394 -7.48 34.93 12.75
N ARG A 395 -7.43 35.56 13.95
CA ARG A 395 -8.55 35.58 14.88
C ARG A 395 -9.77 36.23 14.25
N GLY A 396 -10.95 35.62 14.46
CA GLY A 396 -12.23 36.21 14.09
C GLY A 396 -12.89 37.02 15.20
N THR A 397 -14.10 37.46 14.94
CA THR A 397 -14.96 38.13 15.94
C THR A 397 -15.70 37.12 16.82
N THR A 398 -15.88 35.91 16.33
CA THR A 398 -16.48 34.78 17.06
C THR A 398 -15.38 33.97 17.72
N PRO A 399 -15.39 33.76 19.05
CA PRO A 399 -14.38 32.95 19.73
C PRO A 399 -14.26 31.55 19.12
N GLY A 400 -13.04 31.08 18.90
CA GLY A 400 -12.76 29.78 18.29
C GLY A 400 -13.05 29.68 16.79
N VAL A 401 -13.50 30.78 16.13
CA VAL A 401 -13.76 30.80 14.68
C VAL A 401 -13.04 32.00 14.05
N GLY A 402 -12.02 31.72 13.28
CA GLY A 402 -11.19 32.71 12.61
C GLY A 402 -11.19 32.57 11.09
N THR A 403 -10.28 33.29 10.46
CA THR A 403 -10.07 33.25 9.01
C THR A 403 -8.73 32.60 8.66
N LEU A 404 -8.66 31.99 7.49
CA LEU A 404 -7.43 31.42 6.92
C LEU A 404 -7.08 32.16 5.63
N GLY A 405 -5.88 32.71 5.54
CA GLY A 405 -5.51 33.54 4.38
C GLY A 405 -3.99 33.65 4.15
N PRO A 406 -3.58 34.40 3.10
CA PRO A 406 -2.17 34.47 2.70
C PRO A 406 -1.30 35.40 3.56
N HIS A 407 -1.88 36.15 4.48
CA HIS A 407 -1.17 37.15 5.27
C HIS A 407 -1.07 36.76 6.72
N ARG A 408 0.12 36.93 7.30
CA ARG A 408 0.32 36.77 8.75
C ARG A 408 -0.56 37.73 9.54
N ALA A 409 -1.17 37.20 10.57
CA ALA A 409 -1.94 37.98 11.54
C ALA A 409 -1.40 37.72 12.97
N THR A 410 -1.70 38.63 13.87
CA THR A 410 -1.43 38.46 15.30
C THR A 410 -2.71 38.07 16.01
N GLY A 411 -2.58 37.41 17.15
CA GLY A 411 -3.71 36.99 17.98
C GLY A 411 -3.56 35.56 18.43
N THR A 412 -4.36 35.18 19.41
CA THR A 412 -4.39 33.85 20.01
C THR A 412 -5.83 33.43 20.14
N GLU A 413 -6.13 32.19 19.73
CA GLU A 413 -7.36 31.48 20.07
C GLU A 413 -7.09 30.52 21.23
N THR A 414 -8.11 30.21 22.00
CA THR A 414 -8.03 29.30 23.13
C THR A 414 -9.09 28.22 22.98
N PHE A 415 -8.72 26.99 23.23
CA PHE A 415 -9.66 25.86 23.32
C PHE A 415 -9.30 24.99 24.54
N THR A 416 -10.25 24.18 24.98
CA THR A 416 -10.06 23.20 26.04
C THR A 416 -10.17 21.81 25.38
N ASP A 417 -9.20 20.95 25.63
CA ASP A 417 -9.24 19.57 25.14
C ASP A 417 -10.49 18.84 25.66
N ASP A 418 -11.23 18.24 24.73
CA ASP A 418 -12.39 17.41 25.04
C ASP A 418 -12.23 16.04 24.35
N PRO A 419 -11.73 15.02 25.07
CA PRO A 419 -11.51 13.68 24.51
C PRO A 419 -12.78 12.95 24.06
N SER A 420 -13.96 13.55 24.25
CA SER A 420 -15.22 13.02 23.72
C SER A 420 -15.58 13.54 22.32
N ARG A 421 -14.75 14.42 21.76
CA ARG A 421 -14.93 15.07 20.45
C ARG A 421 -13.84 14.64 19.48
N GLY A 422 -14.17 14.55 18.21
CA GLY A 422 -13.24 14.15 17.16
C GLY A 422 -13.42 14.93 15.87
N GLU A 423 -12.62 14.58 14.85
CA GLU A 423 -12.58 15.29 13.57
C GLU A 423 -13.96 15.42 12.90
N THR A 424 -14.81 14.39 13.00
CA THR A 424 -16.17 14.40 12.45
C THR A 424 -17.06 15.46 13.12
N ASP A 425 -16.98 15.56 14.45
CA ASP A 425 -17.71 16.57 15.22
C ASP A 425 -17.23 17.98 14.89
N TRP A 426 -15.91 18.17 14.77
CA TRP A 426 -15.32 19.47 14.44
C TRP A 426 -15.66 19.91 13.03
N ALA A 427 -15.67 18.98 12.07
CA ALA A 427 -16.05 19.26 10.68
C ALA A 427 -17.54 19.66 10.56
N ALA A 428 -18.43 19.05 11.36
CA ALA A 428 -19.85 19.41 11.40
C ALA A 428 -20.09 20.79 12.02
N ASP A 429 -19.23 21.25 12.92
CA ASP A 429 -19.40 22.46 13.72
C ASP A 429 -18.41 23.61 13.35
N LEU A 430 -17.82 23.61 12.15
CA LEU A 430 -16.74 24.54 11.74
C LEU A 430 -17.05 26.03 11.98
N THR A 431 -18.28 26.46 11.77
CA THR A 431 -18.71 27.86 11.88
C THR A 431 -19.28 28.22 13.26
N ARG A 432 -19.39 27.24 14.16
CA ARG A 432 -19.92 27.42 15.51
C ARG A 432 -18.78 27.64 16.52
N SER A 433 -19.02 28.56 17.43
CA SER A 433 -18.16 28.72 18.62
C SER A 433 -18.39 27.55 19.56
N THR A 434 -17.41 26.68 19.66
CA THR A 434 -17.36 25.57 20.63
C THR A 434 -16.05 25.64 21.40
N PRO A 435 -16.02 25.22 22.68
CA PRO A 435 -14.83 25.41 23.51
C PRO A 435 -13.68 24.44 23.20
N ASP A 436 -13.92 23.40 22.35
CA ASP A 436 -13.05 22.24 22.13
C ASP A 436 -12.10 22.40 20.93
N LYS A 437 -12.23 23.48 20.14
CA LYS A 437 -11.42 23.69 18.93
C LYS A 437 -11.19 25.15 18.58
N ALA A 438 -10.21 25.38 17.72
CA ALA A 438 -10.06 26.62 16.95
C ALA A 438 -10.15 26.28 15.45
N ALA A 439 -11.13 26.86 14.74
CA ALA A 439 -11.35 26.67 13.32
C ALA A 439 -11.01 27.94 12.53
N PHE A 440 -10.30 27.82 11.42
CA PHE A 440 -9.89 28.94 10.57
C PHE A 440 -10.33 28.66 9.14
N ILE A 441 -11.13 29.55 8.56
CA ILE A 441 -11.86 29.28 7.33
C ILE A 441 -11.49 30.33 6.26
N THR A 442 -11.19 29.90 5.04
CA THR A 442 -10.96 30.81 3.90
C THR A 442 -12.28 31.47 3.47
N PRO A 443 -12.22 32.62 2.78
CA PRO A 443 -13.34 33.04 1.94
C PRO A 443 -13.72 31.94 0.94
N ALA A 444 -14.94 31.99 0.41
CA ALA A 444 -15.34 31.08 -0.66
C ALA A 444 -14.36 31.15 -1.84
N LEU A 445 -13.90 30.01 -2.32
CA LEU A 445 -12.91 29.93 -3.38
C LEU A 445 -13.51 30.47 -4.71
N THR A 446 -12.76 31.32 -5.40
CA THR A 446 -13.14 31.85 -6.70
C THR A 446 -12.77 30.93 -7.88
N ALA A 447 -11.90 29.95 -7.63
CA ALA A 447 -11.48 28.89 -8.54
C ALA A 447 -11.24 27.61 -7.76
N PRO A 448 -11.30 26.42 -8.40
CA PRO A 448 -10.96 25.18 -7.72
C PRO A 448 -9.52 25.21 -7.19
N LEU A 449 -9.30 24.62 -6.01
CA LEU A 449 -7.99 24.47 -5.38
C LEU A 449 -7.67 22.98 -5.23
N ARG A 450 -6.65 22.49 -5.94
CA ARG A 450 -6.16 21.11 -5.76
C ARG A 450 -5.08 21.08 -4.69
N ILE A 451 -5.28 20.25 -3.68
CA ILE A 451 -4.31 19.89 -2.65
C ILE A 451 -3.76 18.52 -3.04
N SER A 452 -2.43 18.37 -3.19
CA SER A 452 -1.82 17.12 -3.64
C SER A 452 -0.49 16.89 -2.96
N GLY A 453 -0.30 15.71 -2.37
CA GLY A 453 0.84 15.35 -1.55
C GLY A 453 0.61 15.61 -0.07
N SER A 454 1.69 15.67 0.72
CA SER A 454 1.64 15.91 2.16
C SER A 454 1.69 17.40 2.49
N SER A 455 0.93 17.81 3.49
CA SER A 455 0.90 19.18 4.03
C SER A 455 1.45 19.19 5.45
N THR A 456 1.76 20.38 5.99
CA THR A 456 2.19 20.55 7.38
C THR A 456 1.45 21.70 8.04
N VAL A 457 1.27 21.62 9.35
CA VAL A 457 0.71 22.69 10.18
C VAL A 457 1.68 23.01 11.32
N THR A 458 2.19 24.24 11.38
CA THR A 458 3.02 24.68 12.49
C THR A 458 2.19 25.45 13.50
N VAL A 459 2.15 24.96 14.73
CA VAL A 459 1.38 25.52 15.85
C VAL A 459 2.32 25.96 16.95
N THR A 460 2.11 27.17 17.49
CA THR A 460 2.69 27.57 18.78
C THR A 460 1.57 27.57 19.81
N ALA A 461 1.65 26.64 20.77
CA ALA A 461 0.65 26.44 21.80
C ALA A 461 1.21 26.71 23.20
N THR A 462 0.37 27.21 24.10
CA THR A 462 0.68 27.43 25.51
C THR A 462 -0.25 26.55 26.35
N PRO A 463 0.20 25.34 26.76
CA PRO A 463 -0.63 24.41 27.51
C PRO A 463 -0.86 24.88 28.95
N SER A 464 -2.01 24.54 29.51
CA SER A 464 -2.33 24.73 30.94
C SER A 464 -1.95 23.49 31.79
N THR A 465 -1.51 22.41 31.17
CA THR A 465 -1.18 21.13 31.81
C THR A 465 0.24 20.68 31.43
N ALA A 466 0.75 19.68 32.13
CA ALA A 466 2.09 19.12 31.88
C ALA A 466 2.17 18.18 30.68
N SER A 467 1.05 17.78 30.09
CA SER A 467 0.94 17.02 28.85
C SER A 467 -0.22 17.55 28.02
N ALA A 468 -0.08 17.54 26.69
CA ALA A 468 -1.11 18.02 25.76
C ALA A 468 -0.91 17.41 24.38
N HIS A 469 -2.01 17.00 23.74
CA HIS A 469 -2.03 16.64 22.33
C HIS A 469 -2.45 17.81 21.45
N LEU A 470 -2.07 17.75 20.19
CA LEU A 470 -2.51 18.64 19.13
C LEU A 470 -3.00 17.82 17.97
N SER A 471 -4.21 18.11 17.51
CA SER A 471 -4.78 17.63 16.25
C SER A 471 -4.86 18.78 15.25
N ALA A 472 -4.56 18.51 13.99
CA ALA A 472 -4.75 19.44 12.89
C ALA A 472 -5.53 18.74 11.77
N VAL A 473 -6.69 19.27 11.43
CA VAL A 473 -7.61 18.68 10.46
C VAL A 473 -7.90 19.68 9.36
N LEU A 474 -7.67 19.26 8.10
CA LEU A 474 -7.95 20.06 6.91
C LEU A 474 -9.30 19.63 6.36
N VAL A 475 -10.21 20.59 6.14
CA VAL A 475 -11.60 20.30 5.77
C VAL A 475 -12.00 21.11 4.54
N ASP A 476 -12.64 20.46 3.58
CA ASP A 476 -13.41 21.09 2.52
C ASP A 476 -14.83 21.36 3.03
N LEU A 477 -15.16 22.62 3.22
CA LEU A 477 -16.47 23.07 3.67
C LEU A 477 -17.34 23.45 2.46
N GLY A 478 -18.24 22.56 2.09
CA GLY A 478 -19.20 22.69 1.03
C GLY A 478 -19.93 21.37 0.80
N PRO A 479 -21.09 21.38 0.12
CA PRO A 479 -21.87 20.17 -0.14
C PRO A 479 -21.16 19.26 -1.15
N ASP A 480 -20.99 17.99 -0.82
CA ASP A 480 -20.41 16.98 -1.71
C ASP A 480 -21.07 15.61 -1.48
N THR A 481 -20.96 14.73 -2.48
CA THR A 481 -21.27 13.29 -2.35
C THR A 481 -19.97 12.52 -2.34
N ILE A 482 -19.66 11.89 -1.22
CA ILE A 482 -18.42 11.14 -1.00
C ILE A 482 -18.69 9.65 -0.81
N ARG A 483 -17.65 8.81 -0.85
CA ARG A 483 -17.77 7.46 -0.31
C ARG A 483 -17.99 7.54 1.19
N ASP A 484 -18.94 6.76 1.70
CA ASP A 484 -19.21 6.62 3.13
C ASP A 484 -18.14 5.71 3.77
N TYR A 485 -16.95 6.26 3.96
CA TYR A 485 -15.77 5.55 4.46
C TYR A 485 -15.82 5.27 5.96
N ALA A 486 -16.64 6.01 6.70
CA ALA A 486 -16.75 5.87 8.15
C ALA A 486 -17.61 4.65 8.57
N ASP A 487 -18.36 4.07 7.65
CA ASP A 487 -19.12 2.86 7.91
C ASP A 487 -18.25 1.60 7.79
N GLY A 488 -18.67 0.51 8.41
CA GLY A 488 -17.96 -0.77 8.45
C GLY A 488 -17.62 -1.40 7.08
N GLY A 489 -18.25 -0.92 6.00
CA GLY A 489 -17.91 -1.25 4.61
C GLY A 489 -16.83 -0.34 4.00
N GLU A 490 -16.47 0.74 4.67
CA GLU A 490 -15.39 1.64 4.27
C GLU A 490 -15.54 2.20 2.84
N GLY A 491 -16.77 2.55 2.49
CA GLY A 491 -17.12 3.15 1.19
C GLY A 491 -17.58 2.17 0.12
N ILE A 492 -17.84 0.90 0.47
CA ILE A 492 -18.43 -0.12 -0.41
C ILE A 492 -19.64 -0.82 0.23
N THR A 493 -20.51 -1.35 -0.64
CA THR A 493 -21.59 -2.28 -0.27
C THR A 493 -21.41 -3.58 -1.03
N THR A 494 -21.40 -4.71 -0.33
CA THR A 494 -21.35 -6.05 -0.94
C THR A 494 -22.72 -6.46 -1.42
N LEU A 495 -22.81 -6.90 -2.69
CA LEU A 495 -24.01 -7.34 -3.36
C LEU A 495 -24.18 -8.87 -3.28
N THR A 496 -25.31 -9.37 -3.78
CA THR A 496 -25.59 -10.82 -3.84
C THR A 496 -25.03 -11.48 -5.11
N GLU A 497 -24.94 -10.70 -6.19
CA GLU A 497 -24.42 -11.13 -7.48
C GLU A 497 -22.93 -11.51 -7.37
N ARG A 498 -22.51 -12.48 -8.20
CA ARG A 498 -21.11 -12.90 -8.26
C ARG A 498 -20.55 -12.69 -9.66
N THR A 499 -19.27 -12.31 -9.71
CA THR A 499 -18.48 -12.26 -10.94
C THR A 499 -17.24 -13.12 -10.78
N CYS A 500 -16.81 -13.79 -11.85
CA CYS A 500 -15.71 -14.77 -11.81
C CYS A 500 -14.49 -14.22 -12.53
N PHE A 501 -13.32 -14.42 -11.92
CA PHE A 501 -12.02 -14.01 -12.45
C PHE A 501 -11.04 -15.18 -12.37
N GLY A 502 -10.87 -15.89 -13.49
CA GLY A 502 -10.01 -17.06 -13.57
C GLY A 502 -10.78 -18.37 -13.65
N ALA A 503 -10.10 -19.47 -13.38
CA ALA A 503 -10.61 -20.82 -13.42
C ALA A 503 -10.93 -21.34 -12.01
N SER A 504 -12.06 -22.01 -11.84
CA SER A 504 -12.48 -22.63 -10.59
C SER A 504 -12.22 -24.13 -10.58
N THR A 505 -12.09 -24.71 -9.38
CA THR A 505 -12.19 -26.15 -9.11
C THR A 505 -13.33 -26.43 -8.12
N ALA A 506 -13.59 -27.69 -7.78
CA ALA A 506 -14.61 -28.04 -6.80
C ALA A 506 -14.33 -27.49 -5.39
N GLY A 507 -13.05 -27.32 -5.04
CA GLY A 507 -12.63 -26.82 -3.73
C GLY A 507 -12.18 -25.37 -3.72
N ASP A 508 -12.16 -24.69 -4.90
CA ASP A 508 -11.65 -23.34 -5.03
C ASP A 508 -12.42 -22.56 -6.08
N SER A 509 -13.09 -21.50 -5.67
CA SER A 509 -13.99 -20.71 -6.51
C SER A 509 -13.37 -19.38 -6.90
N ALA A 510 -13.20 -19.13 -8.20
CA ALA A 510 -12.84 -17.84 -8.76
C ALA A 510 -13.98 -16.81 -8.80
N CYS A 511 -15.13 -17.09 -8.15
CA CYS A 511 -16.34 -16.25 -8.22
C CYS A 511 -16.56 -15.52 -6.89
N PHE A 512 -16.52 -14.20 -6.93
CA PHE A 512 -16.60 -13.30 -5.78
C PHE A 512 -17.86 -12.45 -5.84
N LYS A 513 -18.38 -12.07 -4.68
CA LYS A 513 -19.53 -11.17 -4.61
C LYS A 513 -19.20 -9.83 -5.27
N ALA A 514 -20.10 -9.32 -6.09
CA ALA A 514 -19.97 -7.97 -6.64
C ALA A 514 -20.11 -6.92 -5.52
N THR A 515 -19.62 -5.72 -5.78
CA THR A 515 -19.66 -4.59 -4.87
C THR A 515 -20.12 -3.34 -5.60
N ALA A 516 -20.65 -2.38 -4.88
CA ALA A 516 -21.01 -1.06 -5.37
C ALA A 516 -20.48 0.01 -4.42
N ALA A 517 -20.32 1.24 -4.91
CA ALA A 517 -19.99 2.36 -4.05
C ALA A 517 -21.09 2.58 -3.02
N ARG A 518 -20.72 2.72 -1.75
CA ARG A 518 -21.57 3.25 -0.70
C ARG A 518 -21.26 4.73 -0.55
N THR A 519 -22.27 5.58 -0.63
CA THR A 519 -22.08 7.03 -0.66
C THR A 519 -22.88 7.74 0.41
N ALA A 520 -22.40 8.92 0.82
CA ALA A 520 -23.10 9.83 1.72
C ALA A 520 -23.03 11.26 1.16
N ASP A 521 -24.15 12.01 1.31
CA ASP A 521 -24.17 13.44 1.06
C ASP A 521 -23.73 14.17 2.33
N VAL A 522 -22.71 15.02 2.22
CA VAL A 522 -22.08 15.72 3.33
C VAL A 522 -22.03 17.22 3.08
N GLY A 523 -21.97 18.01 4.17
CA GLY A 523 -21.75 19.47 4.10
C GLY A 523 -20.29 19.86 4.30
N ALA A 524 -19.44 18.91 4.68
CA ALA A 524 -18.01 19.11 4.87
C ALA A 524 -17.29 17.76 4.72
N THR A 525 -16.09 17.79 4.14
CA THR A 525 -15.25 16.58 3.92
C THR A 525 -13.91 16.77 4.59
N VAL A 526 -13.50 15.84 5.45
CA VAL A 526 -12.14 15.80 5.98
C VAL A 526 -11.18 15.40 4.86
N VAL A 527 -10.26 16.30 4.52
CA VAL A 527 -9.32 16.15 3.39
C VAL A 527 -8.00 15.55 3.84
N SER A 528 -7.50 15.97 5.01
CA SER A 528 -6.26 15.47 5.58
C SER A 528 -6.22 15.75 7.07
N ARG A 529 -5.43 14.99 7.79
CA ARG A 529 -5.34 15.02 9.26
C ARG A 529 -3.93 14.71 9.74
N GLY A 530 -3.60 15.18 10.94
CA GLY A 530 -2.34 14.87 11.61
C GLY A 530 -2.42 15.19 13.11
N TRP A 531 -1.68 14.45 13.89
CA TRP A 531 -1.69 14.53 15.35
C TRP A 531 -0.27 14.59 15.89
N ALA A 532 -0.12 15.12 17.09
CA ALA A 532 1.15 15.14 17.78
C ALA A 532 0.98 15.24 19.29
N ASP A 533 1.86 14.63 20.04
CA ASP A 533 2.08 14.96 21.45
C ASP A 533 3.04 16.16 21.56
N LEU A 534 2.56 17.25 22.12
CA LEU A 534 3.35 18.48 22.28
C LEU A 534 4.60 18.26 23.14
N GLY A 535 4.61 17.24 23.99
CA GLY A 535 5.80 16.83 24.75
C GLY A 535 6.98 16.41 23.87
N HIS A 536 6.71 16.01 22.62
CA HIS A 536 7.72 15.64 21.62
C HIS A 536 8.15 16.82 20.71
N HIS A 537 7.80 18.06 21.04
CA HIS A 537 8.12 19.26 20.24
C HIS A 537 9.61 19.40 19.89
N ALA A 538 10.51 18.90 20.72
CA ALA A 538 11.96 19.01 20.53
C ALA A 538 12.61 17.72 19.99
N SER A 539 12.03 16.55 20.24
CA SER A 539 12.60 15.26 19.83
C SER A 539 11.56 14.16 19.89
N LEU A 540 11.56 13.26 18.90
CA LEU A 540 10.77 12.03 18.94
C LEU A 540 11.38 10.94 19.82
N THR A 541 12.70 11.01 20.09
CA THR A 541 13.38 9.95 20.86
C THR A 541 13.15 10.08 22.36
N LYS A 542 12.67 11.24 22.83
CA LYS A 542 12.36 11.48 24.24
C LYS A 542 11.38 12.62 24.38
N GLY A 543 10.16 12.31 24.76
CA GLY A 543 9.18 13.31 25.16
C GLY A 543 9.53 13.92 26.53
N ALA A 544 9.05 15.12 26.78
CA ALA A 544 9.27 15.87 28.02
C ALA A 544 7.95 16.40 28.58
N LEU A 545 7.88 16.50 29.89
CA LEU A 545 6.79 17.23 30.56
C LEU A 545 6.80 18.70 30.12
N LEU A 546 5.64 19.22 29.82
CA LEU A 546 5.43 20.62 29.50
C LEU A 546 5.37 21.46 30.80
N VAL A 547 5.82 22.70 30.70
CA VAL A 547 5.65 23.69 31.81
C VAL A 547 4.38 24.48 31.52
N PRO A 548 3.34 24.36 32.36
CA PRO A 548 2.11 25.11 32.17
C PRO A 548 2.38 26.62 32.00
N GLY A 549 1.73 27.26 31.06
CA GLY A 549 1.91 28.67 30.73
C GLY A 549 3.13 29.02 29.87
N ARG A 550 3.99 28.04 29.52
CA ARG A 550 5.11 28.24 28.59
C ARG A 550 4.67 27.90 27.17
N ALA A 551 5.09 28.71 26.20
CA ALA A 551 4.83 28.45 24.77
C ALA A 551 5.80 27.42 24.17
N TYR A 552 5.26 26.53 23.35
CA TYR A 552 5.99 25.51 22.60
C TYR A 552 5.55 25.54 21.14
N THR A 553 6.49 25.35 20.22
CA THR A 553 6.18 25.29 18.79
C THR A 553 6.40 23.87 18.28
N MET A 554 5.40 23.34 17.55
CA MET A 554 5.46 22.03 16.93
C MET A 554 4.93 22.11 15.50
N THR A 555 5.51 21.31 14.60
CA THR A 555 5.01 21.14 13.24
C THR A 555 4.42 19.74 13.12
N LEU A 556 3.13 19.70 12.81
CA LEU A 556 2.39 18.46 12.58
C LEU A 556 2.48 18.11 11.09
N ASP A 557 2.84 16.86 10.80
CA ASP A 557 2.75 16.29 9.46
C ASP A 557 1.32 15.82 9.21
N LEU A 558 0.69 16.31 8.15
CA LEU A 558 -0.62 15.83 7.75
C LEU A 558 -0.50 14.66 6.77
N ALA A 559 -1.44 13.74 6.84
CA ALA A 559 -1.56 12.62 5.93
C ALA A 559 -1.60 13.07 4.45
N ALA A 560 -0.94 12.32 3.57
CA ALA A 560 -0.94 12.63 2.15
C ALA A 560 -2.34 12.53 1.53
N THR A 561 -2.65 13.41 0.60
CA THR A 561 -3.97 13.47 -0.06
C THR A 561 -3.85 13.94 -1.51
N ASP A 562 -4.92 13.74 -2.27
CA ASP A 562 -5.13 14.42 -3.56
C ASP A 562 -6.61 14.79 -3.71
N HIS A 563 -6.95 15.98 -3.25
CA HIS A 563 -8.31 16.50 -3.22
C HIS A 563 -8.45 17.80 -3.99
N VAL A 564 -9.59 18.02 -4.61
CA VAL A 564 -9.94 19.28 -5.28
C VAL A 564 -11.07 19.94 -4.52
N VAL A 565 -10.75 21.01 -3.81
CA VAL A 565 -11.77 21.88 -3.20
C VAL A 565 -12.45 22.67 -4.32
N PRO A 566 -13.76 22.52 -4.57
CA PRO A 566 -14.45 23.17 -5.68
C PRO A 566 -14.54 24.70 -5.54
N ARG A 567 -14.79 25.38 -6.67
CA ARG A 567 -15.18 26.78 -6.63
C ARG A 567 -16.46 26.96 -5.81
N GLY A 568 -16.48 27.97 -4.94
CA GLY A 568 -17.59 28.25 -4.05
C GLY A 568 -17.48 27.57 -2.68
N HIS A 569 -16.74 26.48 -2.56
CA HIS A 569 -16.40 25.87 -1.28
C HIS A 569 -15.36 26.70 -0.52
N ARG A 570 -15.09 26.35 0.71
CA ARG A 570 -14.08 26.98 1.57
C ARG A 570 -13.14 25.92 2.11
N LEU A 571 -11.86 26.25 2.18
CA LEU A 571 -10.91 25.42 2.89
C LEU A 571 -10.90 25.84 4.37
N ALA A 572 -10.97 24.88 5.28
CA ALA A 572 -10.89 25.13 6.71
C ALA A 572 -9.73 24.33 7.32
N LEU A 573 -9.08 24.93 8.33
CA LEU A 573 -8.13 24.27 9.23
C LEU A 573 -8.74 24.27 10.63
N VAL A 574 -8.84 23.08 11.22
CA VAL A 574 -9.16 22.91 12.64
C VAL A 574 -7.88 22.61 13.39
N VAL A 575 -7.70 23.23 14.56
CA VAL A 575 -6.69 22.88 15.56
C VAL A 575 -7.43 22.57 16.85
N ALA A 576 -7.20 21.38 17.40
CA ALA A 576 -7.85 20.88 18.60
C ALA A 576 -6.86 20.07 19.46
N GLY A 577 -7.34 19.47 20.52
CA GLY A 577 -6.58 18.56 21.38
C GLY A 577 -6.68 17.10 20.92
N THR A 578 -7.15 16.22 21.79
CA THR A 578 -7.35 14.79 21.55
C THR A 578 -8.46 14.56 20.51
N ASP A 579 -8.20 13.73 19.51
CA ASP A 579 -9.17 13.31 18.52
C ASP A 579 -9.77 11.96 18.95
N LYS A 580 -11.01 12.00 19.42
CA LYS A 580 -11.73 10.91 20.10
C LYS A 580 -11.56 9.53 19.49
N ASP A 581 -11.67 9.44 18.16
CA ASP A 581 -11.73 8.15 17.48
C ASP A 581 -10.37 7.73 16.89
N LEU A 582 -9.33 8.57 17.05
CA LEU A 582 -8.10 8.42 16.29
C LEU A 582 -6.82 8.50 17.09
N ILE A 583 -6.82 9.08 18.29
CA ILE A 583 -5.67 9.09 19.19
C ILE A 583 -6.12 8.89 20.65
N GLU A 584 -5.29 8.18 21.40
CA GLU A 584 -5.49 8.03 22.83
C GLU A 584 -5.24 9.36 23.57
N PRO A 585 -5.87 9.61 24.73
CA PRO A 585 -5.56 10.77 25.56
C PRO A 585 -4.08 10.80 25.95
N PRO A 586 -3.52 12.02 26.25
CA PRO A 586 -2.11 12.12 26.57
C PRO A 586 -1.68 11.22 27.73
N ALA A 587 -0.65 10.40 27.51
CA ALA A 587 -0.10 9.55 28.56
C ALA A 587 0.42 10.39 29.73
N THR A 588 0.14 9.93 30.97
CA THR A 588 0.75 10.52 32.17
C THR A 588 2.22 10.10 32.18
N ARG A 589 3.12 11.08 32.03
CA ARG A 589 4.56 10.84 32.15
C ARG A 589 4.98 10.91 33.62
N PRO A 590 5.83 9.99 34.09
CA PRO A 590 6.35 9.99 35.45
C PRO A 590 7.26 11.19 35.75
#